data_4c10861cac5933094384c1c596cf8cdf
#
_entry.id   4c10861cac5933094384c1c596cf8cdf
#
_cell.length_a   1.000
_cell.length_b   1.000
_cell.length_c   1.000
_cell.angle_alpha   90.00
_cell.angle_beta   90.00
_cell.angle_gamma   90.00
#
_symmetry.space_group_name_H-M   'P 1'
#
loop_
_entity.id
_entity.type
_entity.pdbx_description
1 polymer ?
#
loop_
_entity_poly.entity_id
_entity_poly.type
_entity_poly.pdbx_seq_one_letter_code
_entity_poly.pdbx_strand_id
1 'polypeptide(L)'
;MQTADTLAVPDGQHNIFEHLAERERIKAIRTKSGTSLSMAAWPAIEPTPSLLYSDSHMSHPDEVLNPFPGNFFLTTSIPNIAGLLESNAWLQSGEVVERAGRAGEGNMNCVVRVTTSHRSFILKQSRPWVEKYPGYSAPWDRALVEARFYQVAESLPGLTSYLPRLLNFDPSERLLMLEDLEDAHDFTLLYGANSPGLADSERTQLVDFLLVLHRSARAPELRPPFANAEMRSLNHEHIFALPLRPDNGLDLDAITPGLGSLASDLRTDTRYSREVAALGARYLDPAQGVCLIHGDYFPGSWLKARGRIYVIDPEFCFFGLPEWDLAIMAAHLHMSGHSQAQIDNSLDRYGESAAVDRRLIQKFAGVEIMRRLIGVAQLPVDFGLERKTELLCLSKTLVVGEQSALKRRFLC
;
A
#
# COMPACT_ATOMS: atom_id res chain seq x y z
N MET A 1 -35.97 27.87 -34.97
CA MET A 1 -34.53 27.86 -35.22
C MET A 1 -33.84 28.36 -33.95
N GLN A 2 -33.46 27.47 -33.08
CA GLN A 2 -32.63 27.75 -31.91
C GLN A 2 -31.47 26.74 -31.94
N THR A 3 -30.30 27.29 -31.99
CA THR A 3 -29.03 26.61 -32.07
C THR A 3 -28.68 26.01 -30.71
N ALA A 4 -28.32 24.74 -30.70
CA ALA A 4 -27.82 24.02 -29.54
C ALA A 4 -26.39 24.47 -29.22
N ASP A 5 -26.20 25.03 -28.05
CA ASP A 5 -24.88 25.30 -27.47
C ASP A 5 -24.25 23.98 -27.00
N THR A 6 -23.14 23.64 -27.61
CA THR A 6 -22.26 22.53 -27.21
C THR A 6 -21.42 22.98 -26.03
N LEU A 7 -21.67 22.43 -24.84
CA LEU A 7 -20.81 22.59 -23.69
C LEU A 7 -19.49 21.86 -23.93
N ALA A 8 -18.41 22.61 -23.99
CA ALA A 8 -17.02 22.11 -24.02
C ALA A 8 -16.67 21.46 -22.69
N VAL A 9 -16.24 20.21 -22.73
CA VAL A 9 -15.64 19.47 -21.60
C VAL A 9 -14.18 19.93 -21.45
N PRO A 10 -13.69 20.23 -20.23
CA PRO A 10 -12.31 20.65 -20.05
C PRO A 10 -11.32 19.50 -20.33
N ASP A 11 -10.31 19.77 -21.14
CA ASP A 11 -9.14 18.93 -21.35
C ASP A 11 -8.42 18.68 -20.02
N GLY A 12 -8.24 17.41 -19.65
CA GLY A 12 -7.46 17.01 -18.48
C GLY A 12 -7.76 15.63 -17.89
N GLN A 13 -8.78 14.94 -18.37
CA GLN A 13 -9.06 13.56 -17.96
C GLN A 13 -8.56 12.58 -19.04
N HIS A 14 -7.28 12.21 -18.99
CA HIS A 14 -6.83 11.02 -19.69
C HIS A 14 -7.41 9.79 -18.99
N ASN A 15 -8.36 9.20 -19.68
CA ASN A 15 -9.27 8.17 -19.22
C ASN A 15 -8.50 6.85 -19.05
N ILE A 16 -8.64 6.19 -17.91
CA ILE A 16 -8.13 4.83 -17.64
C ILE A 16 -8.55 3.86 -18.77
N PHE A 17 -9.68 4.10 -19.42
CA PHE A 17 -10.17 3.34 -20.58
C PHE A 17 -9.34 3.54 -21.86
N GLU A 18 -8.69 4.68 -22.06
CA GLU A 18 -7.77 4.89 -23.18
C GLU A 18 -6.46 4.13 -22.99
N HIS A 19 -5.96 4.01 -21.77
CA HIS A 19 -4.81 3.14 -21.48
C HIS A 19 -5.13 1.66 -21.65
N LEU A 20 -6.34 1.23 -21.36
CA LEU A 20 -6.79 -0.14 -21.66
C LEU A 20 -6.96 -0.35 -23.16
N ALA A 21 -7.49 0.64 -23.90
CA ALA A 21 -7.63 0.58 -25.35
C ALA A 21 -6.27 0.62 -26.07
N GLU A 22 -5.30 1.36 -25.57
CA GLU A 22 -3.93 1.38 -26.12
C GLU A 22 -3.20 0.06 -25.86
N ARG A 23 -3.41 -0.58 -24.72
CA ARG A 23 -2.94 -1.95 -24.45
C ARG A 23 -3.54 -2.99 -25.41
N GLU A 24 -4.80 -2.87 -25.74
CA GLU A 24 -5.43 -3.75 -26.75
C GLU A 24 -4.90 -3.46 -28.16
N ARG A 25 -4.57 -2.21 -28.51
CA ARG A 25 -3.87 -1.86 -29.76
C ARG A 25 -2.47 -2.46 -29.82
N ILE A 26 -1.69 -2.42 -28.75
CA ILE A 26 -0.35 -3.01 -28.67
C ILE A 26 -0.43 -4.54 -28.78
N LYS A 27 -1.43 -5.18 -28.18
CA LYS A 27 -1.69 -6.61 -28.36
C LYS A 27 -2.04 -6.94 -29.81
N ALA A 28 -2.91 -6.12 -30.46
CA ALA A 28 -3.30 -6.31 -31.86
C ALA A 28 -2.13 -6.13 -32.85
N ILE A 29 -1.12 -5.33 -32.52
CA ILE A 29 0.10 -5.18 -33.32
C ILE A 29 1.00 -6.41 -33.15
N ARG A 30 1.08 -7.00 -31.95
CA ARG A 30 1.84 -8.23 -31.71
C ARG A 30 1.19 -9.48 -32.33
N THR A 31 -0.13 -9.54 -32.42
CA THR A 31 -0.83 -10.67 -33.06
C THR A 31 -0.73 -10.68 -34.60
N LYS A 32 -0.42 -9.53 -35.22
CA LYS A 32 -0.13 -9.48 -36.67
C LYS A 32 1.22 -10.05 -37.06
N SER A 33 2.11 -10.36 -36.15
CA SER A 33 3.42 -10.99 -36.38
C SER A 33 3.44 -12.51 -36.16
N GLY A 34 2.30 -13.18 -36.28
CA GLY A 34 2.28 -14.62 -36.59
C GLY A 34 2.56 -15.59 -35.45
N THR A 35 2.37 -15.22 -34.19
CA THR A 35 2.31 -16.17 -33.07
C THR A 35 0.95 -16.08 -32.38
N SER A 36 0.18 -17.14 -32.55
CA SER A 36 -1.10 -17.38 -31.87
C SER A 36 -0.84 -17.48 -30.35
N LEU A 37 -1.24 -16.46 -29.59
CA LEU A 37 -1.37 -16.56 -28.14
C LEU A 37 -2.83 -16.27 -27.78
N SER A 38 -3.47 -17.29 -27.23
CA SER A 38 -4.79 -17.24 -26.62
C SER A 38 -4.86 -16.10 -25.59
N MET A 39 -6.08 -15.62 -25.29
CA MET A 39 -6.39 -14.57 -24.30
C MET A 39 -5.44 -14.65 -23.12
N ALA A 40 -4.55 -13.66 -22.99
CA ALA A 40 -3.51 -13.66 -21.99
C ALA A 40 -4.16 -13.40 -20.62
N ALA A 41 -4.25 -14.47 -19.85
CA ALA A 41 -4.21 -14.39 -18.40
C ALA A 41 -3.05 -13.46 -17.95
N TRP A 42 -3.22 -12.75 -16.86
CA TRP A 42 -2.11 -12.09 -16.19
C TRP A 42 -0.95 -13.09 -16.06
N PRO A 43 0.31 -12.67 -16.31
CA PRO A 43 1.41 -13.60 -16.10
C PRO A 43 1.31 -14.11 -14.66
N ALA A 44 1.33 -15.44 -14.54
CA ALA A 44 1.44 -16.09 -13.24
C ALA A 44 2.61 -15.42 -12.49
N ILE A 45 2.37 -15.05 -11.22
CA ILE A 45 3.45 -14.65 -10.33
C ILE A 45 4.27 -15.92 -10.17
N GLU A 46 5.43 -15.98 -10.84
CA GLU A 46 6.35 -17.07 -10.58
C GLU A 46 6.69 -17.03 -9.10
N PRO A 47 6.55 -18.15 -8.38
CA PRO A 47 6.99 -18.22 -6.99
C PRO A 47 8.48 -17.87 -7.01
N THR A 48 8.91 -16.96 -6.15
CA THR A 48 10.31 -16.62 -5.96
C THR A 48 11.06 -17.93 -5.71
N PRO A 49 11.95 -18.40 -6.59
CA PRO A 49 12.84 -19.49 -6.24
C PRO A 49 13.67 -19.00 -5.06
N SER A 50 13.82 -19.83 -4.04
CA SER A 50 14.86 -19.62 -3.04
C SER A 50 16.17 -19.39 -3.80
N LEU A 51 16.64 -18.14 -3.79
CA LEU A 51 17.83 -17.70 -4.50
C LEU A 51 19.07 -18.41 -3.90
N LEU A 52 19.38 -19.55 -4.49
CA LEU A 52 20.78 -19.99 -4.59
C LEU A 52 21.39 -19.19 -5.74
N TYR A 53 22.05 -18.10 -5.42
CA TYR A 53 22.86 -17.33 -6.34
C TYR A 53 24.01 -18.21 -6.84
N SER A 54 23.99 -18.59 -8.10
CA SER A 54 25.20 -18.95 -8.83
C SER A 54 25.58 -17.74 -9.69
N ASP A 55 26.75 -17.18 -9.38
CA ASP A 55 27.39 -16.13 -10.18
C ASP A 55 27.56 -16.57 -11.63
N SER A 56 26.77 -16.03 -12.54
CA SER A 56 27.12 -15.93 -13.95
C SER A 56 26.28 -14.85 -14.63
N HIS A 57 26.92 -13.72 -14.94
CA HIS A 57 26.57 -12.70 -15.93
C HIS A 57 25.07 -12.36 -16.08
N MET A 58 24.54 -11.60 -15.15
CA MET A 58 23.33 -10.82 -15.35
C MET A 58 23.75 -9.37 -15.53
N SER A 59 23.44 -8.82 -16.71
CA SER A 59 23.46 -7.38 -16.96
C SER A 59 22.69 -6.65 -15.85
N HIS A 60 23.26 -5.57 -15.33
CA HIS A 60 22.71 -4.77 -14.24
C HIS A 60 21.23 -4.41 -14.49
N PRO A 61 20.38 -4.42 -13.43
CA PRO A 61 18.96 -3.98 -13.54
C PRO A 61 18.78 -2.53 -13.98
N ASP A 62 19.85 -1.74 -14.04
CA ASP A 62 19.85 -0.32 -14.42
C ASP A 62 19.71 -0.06 -15.93
N GLU A 63 19.69 -1.10 -16.79
CA GLU A 63 19.41 -0.99 -18.22
C GLU A 63 17.96 -1.28 -18.61
N VAL A 64 17.00 -1.13 -17.70
CA VAL A 64 15.59 -1.11 -18.10
C VAL A 64 15.41 0.08 -19.04
N LEU A 65 15.15 -0.19 -20.33
CA LEU A 65 14.77 0.81 -21.32
C LEU A 65 13.75 1.76 -20.70
N ASN A 66 14.18 3.00 -20.43
CA ASN A 66 13.33 4.04 -19.87
C ASN A 66 12.12 4.23 -20.82
N PRO A 67 10.90 3.76 -20.49
CA PRO A 67 9.74 3.88 -21.35
C PRO A 67 9.24 5.34 -21.47
N PHE A 68 9.84 6.26 -20.71
CA PHE A 68 9.51 7.68 -20.65
C PHE A 68 10.78 8.51 -20.93
N PRO A 69 11.18 8.72 -22.20
CA PRO A 69 12.35 9.49 -22.56
C PRO A 69 12.28 10.90 -22.00
N GLY A 70 13.36 11.33 -21.36
CA GLY A 70 13.46 12.66 -20.75
C GLY A 70 13.15 12.70 -19.25
N ASN A 71 12.65 11.64 -18.64
CA ASN A 71 12.44 11.55 -17.20
C ASN A 71 13.66 10.95 -16.48
N PHE A 72 13.97 11.50 -15.31
CA PHE A 72 14.98 10.96 -14.42
C PHE A 72 14.39 9.79 -13.62
N PHE A 73 15.11 8.67 -13.55
CA PHE A 73 14.79 7.59 -12.63
C PHE A 73 15.90 7.39 -11.61
N LEU A 74 15.51 7.48 -10.34
CA LEU A 74 16.39 7.30 -9.20
C LEU A 74 17.04 5.91 -9.22
N THR A 75 18.37 5.87 -9.08
CA THR A 75 19.15 4.64 -8.92
C THR A 75 20.06 4.76 -7.69
N THR A 76 20.86 3.72 -7.41
CA THR A 76 21.89 3.78 -6.37
C THR A 76 23.24 4.32 -6.87
N SER A 77 23.31 4.78 -8.11
CA SER A 77 24.52 5.37 -8.70
C SER A 77 24.87 6.71 -8.06
N ILE A 78 26.02 6.80 -7.40
CA ILE A 78 26.48 8.02 -6.74
C ILE A 78 26.57 9.19 -7.73
N PRO A 79 27.16 9.06 -8.95
CA PRO A 79 27.19 10.16 -9.91
C PRO A 79 25.79 10.65 -10.34
N ASN A 80 24.86 9.71 -10.52
CA ASN A 80 23.48 10.03 -10.89
C ASN A 80 22.76 10.82 -9.76
N ILE A 81 22.89 10.36 -8.50
CA ILE A 81 22.34 11.04 -7.33
C ILE A 81 22.99 12.42 -7.12
N ALA A 82 24.32 12.50 -7.22
CA ALA A 82 25.02 13.76 -7.04
C ALA A 82 24.55 14.81 -8.06
N GLY A 83 24.50 14.45 -9.36
CA GLY A 83 24.00 15.34 -10.41
C GLY A 83 22.55 15.79 -10.18
N LEU A 84 21.68 14.89 -9.71
CA LEU A 84 20.30 15.22 -9.34
C LEU A 84 20.25 16.24 -8.17
N LEU A 85 21.01 15.99 -7.11
CA LEU A 85 21.02 16.84 -5.92
C LEU A 85 21.64 18.21 -6.20
N GLU A 86 22.65 18.27 -7.06
CA GLU A 86 23.26 19.52 -7.52
C GLU A 86 22.30 20.33 -8.39
N SER A 87 21.63 19.69 -9.37
CA SER A 87 20.68 20.37 -10.26
C SER A 87 19.49 20.97 -9.50
N ASN A 88 19.07 20.32 -8.40
CA ASN A 88 18.01 20.80 -7.52
C ASN A 88 18.51 21.75 -6.41
N ALA A 89 19.80 22.02 -6.32
CA ALA A 89 20.41 22.79 -5.22
C ALA A 89 20.07 22.22 -3.82
N TRP A 90 20.03 20.88 -3.69
CA TRP A 90 19.70 20.19 -2.44
C TRP A 90 20.93 19.83 -1.60
N LEU A 91 22.14 19.97 -2.15
CA LEU A 91 23.40 19.87 -1.41
C LEU A 91 23.77 21.18 -0.75
N GLN A 92 24.35 21.11 0.44
CA GLN A 92 24.96 22.24 1.12
C GLN A 92 26.31 22.55 0.48
N SER A 93 26.86 23.74 0.77
CA SER A 93 28.19 24.10 0.26
C SER A 93 29.25 23.12 0.74
N GLY A 94 29.97 22.50 -0.20
CA GLY A 94 31.03 21.52 0.09
C GLY A 94 30.51 20.13 0.48
N GLU A 95 29.19 19.90 0.47
CA GLU A 95 28.58 18.58 0.74
C GLU A 95 28.78 17.65 -0.45
N VAL A 96 29.27 16.44 -0.22
CA VAL A 96 29.57 15.42 -1.25
C VAL A 96 28.82 14.14 -0.93
N VAL A 97 28.23 13.49 -1.92
CA VAL A 97 27.61 12.18 -1.78
C VAL A 97 28.70 11.09 -1.63
N GLU A 98 28.68 10.37 -0.53
CA GLU A 98 29.68 9.35 -0.21
C GLU A 98 29.14 7.92 -0.41
N ARG A 99 27.87 7.70 -0.08
CA ARG A 99 27.24 6.38 -0.18
C ARG A 99 25.79 6.50 -0.61
N ALA A 100 25.33 5.52 -1.36
CA ALA A 100 23.94 5.35 -1.72
C ALA A 100 23.58 3.86 -1.72
N GLY A 101 22.40 3.52 -1.20
CA GLY A 101 21.95 2.13 -1.13
C GLY A 101 20.43 2.06 -0.98
N ARG A 102 19.82 0.95 -1.34
CA ARG A 102 18.38 0.74 -1.13
C ARG A 102 18.06 0.86 0.37
N ALA A 103 17.00 1.59 0.68
CA ALA A 103 16.49 1.74 2.04
C ALA A 103 15.24 0.85 2.19
N GLY A 104 15.47 -0.38 2.64
CA GLY A 104 14.40 -1.37 2.78
C GLY A 104 13.91 -1.98 1.45
N GLU A 105 12.98 -2.92 1.54
CA GLU A 105 12.34 -3.58 0.39
C GLU A 105 11.01 -2.89 0.05
N GLY A 106 11.07 -1.64 -0.44
CA GLY A 106 9.89 -0.92 -0.90
C GLY A 106 9.20 -1.64 -2.06
N ASN A 107 7.89 -1.90 -1.94
CA ASN A 107 7.14 -2.57 -3.01
C ASN A 107 6.74 -1.61 -4.13
N MET A 108 6.29 -0.40 -3.78
CA MET A 108 5.66 0.55 -4.70
C MET A 108 6.63 1.56 -5.30
N ASN A 109 7.62 2.02 -4.51
CA ASN A 109 8.49 3.14 -4.83
C ASN A 109 9.96 2.75 -4.82
N CYS A 110 10.78 3.50 -5.58
CA CYS A 110 12.23 3.43 -5.44
C CYS A 110 12.63 4.24 -4.20
N VAL A 111 13.25 3.60 -3.21
CA VAL A 111 13.69 4.23 -1.96
C VAL A 111 15.18 4.01 -1.79
N VAL A 112 15.94 5.10 -1.67
CA VAL A 112 17.40 5.10 -1.57
C VAL A 112 17.83 5.90 -0.34
N ARG A 113 18.61 5.28 0.54
CA ARG A 113 19.34 6.00 1.59
C ARG A 113 20.60 6.59 1.00
N VAL A 114 20.78 7.88 1.17
CA VAL A 114 21.96 8.62 0.74
C VAL A 114 22.70 9.12 1.96
N THR A 115 24.02 8.86 2.00
CA THR A 115 24.92 9.41 3.01
C THR A 115 25.87 10.37 2.32
N THR A 116 25.95 11.58 2.85
CA THR A 116 26.90 12.62 2.39
C THR A 116 27.98 12.84 3.44
N SER A 117 28.94 13.68 3.14
CA SER A 117 29.95 14.13 4.09
C SER A 117 29.38 14.89 5.31
N HIS A 118 28.12 15.35 5.25
CA HIS A 118 27.47 16.16 6.29
C HIS A 118 26.30 15.45 7.00
N ARG A 119 25.54 14.63 6.29
CA ARG A 119 24.27 14.05 6.80
C ARG A 119 23.83 12.82 6.01
N SER A 120 22.79 12.14 6.50
CA SER A 120 22.05 11.16 5.72
C SER A 120 20.59 11.58 5.52
N PHE A 121 19.99 11.10 4.44
CA PHE A 121 18.56 11.30 4.11
C PHE A 121 18.06 10.19 3.21
N ILE A 122 16.74 10.12 3.07
CA ILE A 122 16.06 9.17 2.21
C ILE A 122 15.57 9.90 0.96
N LEU A 123 15.92 9.40 -0.22
CA LEU A 123 15.28 9.76 -1.48
C LEU A 123 14.22 8.72 -1.81
N LYS A 124 12.99 9.18 -2.05
CA LYS A 124 11.86 8.33 -2.43
C LYS A 124 11.24 8.85 -3.72
N GLN A 125 11.19 8.00 -4.74
CA GLN A 125 10.60 8.33 -6.04
C GLN A 125 9.49 7.35 -6.38
N SER A 126 8.32 7.88 -6.74
CA SER A 126 7.29 7.08 -7.40
C SER A 126 7.62 6.93 -8.89
N ARG A 127 7.26 5.78 -9.44
CA ARG A 127 7.38 5.45 -10.86
C ARG A 127 6.02 5.11 -11.44
N PRO A 128 5.81 5.21 -12.76
CA PRO A 128 4.54 4.82 -13.37
C PRO A 128 4.28 3.30 -13.35
N TRP A 129 5.02 2.57 -12.52
CA TRP A 129 4.85 1.14 -12.23
C TRP A 129 5.13 0.83 -10.76
N VAL A 130 4.79 -0.39 -10.35
CA VAL A 130 5.16 -0.93 -9.04
C VAL A 130 6.64 -1.30 -9.08
N GLU A 131 7.46 -0.73 -8.20
CA GLU A 131 8.93 -0.91 -8.21
C GLU A 131 9.36 -2.37 -8.18
N LYS A 132 8.73 -3.18 -7.33
CA LYS A 132 9.02 -4.61 -7.21
C LYS A 132 8.51 -5.42 -8.41
N TYR A 133 7.51 -4.91 -9.11
CA TYR A 133 6.84 -5.59 -10.22
C TYR A 133 6.63 -4.65 -11.40
N PRO A 134 7.68 -4.36 -12.20
CA PRO A 134 7.62 -3.33 -13.25
C PRO A 134 6.59 -3.58 -14.35
N GLY A 135 6.07 -4.82 -14.46
CA GLY A 135 4.96 -5.15 -15.35
C GLY A 135 3.60 -4.61 -14.92
N TYR A 136 3.47 -4.09 -13.71
CA TYR A 136 2.23 -3.53 -13.18
C TYR A 136 2.30 -2.01 -13.14
N SER A 137 1.43 -1.34 -13.87
CA SER A 137 1.32 0.12 -13.81
C SER A 137 0.79 0.58 -12.45
N ALA A 138 1.29 1.72 -11.99
CA ALA A 138 0.83 2.38 -10.78
C ALA A 138 0.69 3.90 -11.03
N PRO A 139 -0.27 4.57 -10.38
CA PRO A 139 -0.43 6.01 -10.50
C PRO A 139 0.86 6.75 -10.15
N TRP A 140 1.42 7.50 -11.11
CA TRP A 140 2.71 8.18 -10.91
C TRP A 140 2.61 9.33 -9.91
N ASP A 141 1.47 10.01 -9.91
CA ASP A 141 1.23 11.20 -9.08
C ASP A 141 0.96 10.88 -7.59
N ARG A 142 1.07 9.61 -7.16
CA ARG A 142 0.99 9.24 -5.75
C ARG A 142 2.02 9.97 -4.87
N ALA A 143 3.21 10.29 -5.42
CA ALA A 143 4.22 11.09 -4.72
C ALA A 143 3.76 12.52 -4.43
N LEU A 144 2.92 13.12 -5.31
CA LEU A 144 2.34 14.45 -5.09
C LEU A 144 1.38 14.42 -3.88
N VAL A 145 0.61 13.34 -3.76
CA VAL A 145 -0.31 13.14 -2.63
C VAL A 145 0.47 12.94 -1.34
N GLU A 146 1.51 12.11 -1.37
CA GLU A 146 2.39 11.87 -0.24
C GLU A 146 3.11 13.16 0.22
N ALA A 147 3.72 13.92 -0.69
CA ALA A 147 4.37 15.17 -0.36
C ALA A 147 3.39 16.17 0.27
N ARG A 148 2.17 16.25 -0.26
CA ARG A 148 1.11 17.10 0.30
C ARG A 148 0.69 16.66 1.69
N PHE A 149 0.66 15.35 1.97
CA PHE A 149 0.38 14.88 3.32
C PHE A 149 1.41 15.43 4.32
N TYR A 150 2.69 15.34 4.03
CA TYR A 150 3.75 15.91 4.89
C TYR A 150 3.60 17.43 5.05
N GLN A 151 3.34 18.16 3.97
CA GLN A 151 3.15 19.62 4.01
C GLN A 151 1.94 20.02 4.87
N VAL A 152 0.81 19.33 4.74
CA VAL A 152 -0.38 19.57 5.56
C VAL A 152 -0.13 19.21 7.01
N ALA A 153 0.60 18.13 7.28
CA ALA A 153 0.93 17.69 8.62
C ALA A 153 1.69 18.76 9.43
N GLU A 154 2.49 19.62 8.78
CA GLU A 154 3.17 20.75 9.43
C GLU A 154 2.19 21.75 10.08
N SER A 155 1.00 21.88 9.50
CA SER A 155 -0.06 22.76 10.03
C SER A 155 -0.95 22.09 11.07
N LEU A 156 -0.82 20.76 11.27
CA LEU A 156 -1.68 19.98 12.16
C LEU A 156 -0.95 19.71 13.50
N PRO A 157 -1.47 20.26 14.63
CA PRO A 157 -0.81 20.16 15.93
C PRO A 157 -0.54 18.70 16.35
N GLY A 158 0.72 18.40 16.67
CA GLY A 158 1.16 17.11 17.19
C GLY A 158 1.40 16.01 16.15
N LEU A 159 0.97 16.18 14.90
CA LEU A 159 1.11 15.14 13.87
C LEU A 159 2.57 14.95 13.43
N THR A 160 3.33 16.04 13.28
CA THR A 160 4.74 16.02 12.86
C THR A 160 5.63 15.21 13.79
N SER A 161 5.22 15.03 15.07
CA SER A 161 5.99 14.23 16.01
C SER A 161 6.01 12.73 15.69
N TYR A 162 5.13 12.27 14.81
CA TYR A 162 5.02 10.88 14.36
C TYR A 162 5.54 10.67 12.94
N LEU A 163 6.05 11.68 12.28
CA LEU A 163 6.44 11.61 10.87
C LEU A 163 7.92 11.95 10.69
N PRO A 164 8.63 11.35 9.73
CA PRO A 164 9.88 11.91 9.26
C PRO A 164 9.61 13.26 8.61
N ARG A 165 10.58 14.17 8.68
CA ARG A 165 10.44 15.49 8.05
C ARG A 165 10.58 15.37 6.52
N LEU A 166 9.72 16.07 5.79
CA LEU A 166 9.95 16.33 4.37
C LEU A 166 11.02 17.44 4.25
N LEU A 167 12.19 17.09 3.75
CA LEU A 167 13.31 18.03 3.61
C LEU A 167 13.21 18.82 2.32
N ASN A 168 12.91 18.14 1.21
CA ASN A 168 12.72 18.73 -0.11
C ASN A 168 11.76 17.89 -0.95
N PHE A 169 11.21 18.48 -2.00
CA PHE A 169 10.31 17.82 -2.94
C PHE A 169 10.46 18.38 -4.35
N ASP A 170 10.67 17.50 -5.32
CA ASP A 170 10.62 17.83 -6.75
C ASP A 170 9.34 17.24 -7.36
N PRO A 171 8.32 18.06 -7.64
CA PRO A 171 7.07 17.57 -8.21
C PRO A 171 7.20 17.09 -9.66
N SER A 172 8.20 17.57 -10.42
CA SER A 172 8.41 17.17 -11.81
C SER A 172 8.94 15.75 -11.90
N GLU A 173 9.86 15.38 -11.01
CA GLU A 173 10.47 14.06 -10.93
C GLU A 173 9.75 13.12 -9.93
N ARG A 174 8.68 13.57 -9.27
CA ARG A 174 7.93 12.84 -8.22
C ARG A 174 8.87 12.31 -7.14
N LEU A 175 9.83 13.15 -6.76
CA LEU A 175 10.92 12.79 -5.87
C LEU A 175 10.81 13.54 -4.54
N LEU A 176 10.74 12.79 -3.45
CA LEU A 176 10.79 13.30 -2.09
C LEU A 176 12.18 13.09 -1.49
N MET A 177 12.66 14.10 -0.74
CA MET A 177 13.80 13.98 0.15
C MET A 177 13.28 14.02 1.59
N LEU A 178 13.42 12.93 2.31
CA LEU A 178 12.91 12.74 3.66
C LEU A 178 14.05 12.62 4.68
N GLU A 179 13.76 12.96 5.93
CA GLU A 179 14.66 12.71 7.05
C GLU A 179 15.01 11.22 7.13
N ASP A 180 16.30 10.91 7.28
CA ASP A 180 16.74 9.57 7.65
C ASP A 180 16.57 9.38 9.17
N LEU A 181 15.78 8.41 9.54
CA LEU A 181 15.58 8.01 10.93
C LEU A 181 16.70 7.08 11.45
N GLU A 182 17.77 6.93 10.66
CA GLU A 182 18.98 6.14 10.96
C GLU A 182 18.67 4.66 11.24
N ASP A 183 18.79 4.19 12.49
CA ASP A 183 18.57 2.80 12.88
C ASP A 183 17.09 2.41 12.95
N ALA A 184 16.25 3.03 12.12
CA ALA A 184 14.84 2.69 12.04
C ALA A 184 14.62 1.28 11.48
N HIS A 185 13.69 0.55 12.09
CA HIS A 185 13.23 -0.74 11.58
C HIS A 185 11.71 -0.78 11.62
N ASP A 186 11.12 -1.44 10.63
CA ASP A 186 9.69 -1.65 10.55
C ASP A 186 9.22 -2.79 11.46
N PHE A 187 7.93 -3.03 11.45
CA PHE A 187 7.30 -4.09 12.22
C PHE A 187 6.89 -5.31 11.37
N THR A 188 7.48 -5.50 10.17
CA THR A 188 7.15 -6.65 9.33
C THR A 188 7.51 -7.99 9.99
N LEU A 189 8.50 -8.00 10.89
CA LEU A 189 8.84 -9.17 11.71
C LEU A 189 7.78 -9.51 12.77
N LEU A 190 6.74 -8.71 12.93
CA LEU A 190 5.67 -8.92 13.91
C LEU A 190 4.94 -10.26 13.74
N TYR A 191 4.93 -10.82 12.53
CA TYR A 191 4.25 -12.07 12.21
C TYR A 191 5.09 -13.33 12.49
N GLY A 192 6.37 -13.18 12.82
CA GLY A 192 7.25 -14.31 13.07
C GLY A 192 6.84 -15.12 14.31
N ALA A 193 7.05 -16.43 14.28
CA ALA A 193 6.70 -17.33 15.39
C ALA A 193 7.34 -16.92 16.73
N ASN A 194 8.50 -16.25 16.71
CA ASN A 194 9.22 -15.77 17.88
C ASN A 194 9.06 -14.25 18.09
N SER A 195 8.09 -13.63 17.44
CA SER A 195 7.84 -12.20 17.65
C SER A 195 7.36 -11.93 19.07
N PRO A 196 7.93 -10.94 19.78
CA PRO A 196 7.42 -10.54 21.09
C PRO A 196 6.06 -9.83 21.02
N GLY A 197 5.53 -9.60 19.81
CA GLY A 197 4.37 -8.74 19.59
C GLY A 197 4.70 -7.27 19.80
N LEU A 198 3.67 -6.42 19.73
CA LEU A 198 3.80 -5.00 20.08
C LEU A 198 3.68 -4.81 21.59
N ALA A 199 4.57 -4.02 22.17
CA ALA A 199 4.43 -3.55 23.54
C ALA A 199 3.20 -2.65 23.69
N ASP A 200 2.64 -2.54 24.90
CA ASP A 200 1.49 -1.67 25.19
C ASP A 200 1.75 -0.20 24.83
N SER A 201 2.98 0.28 25.08
CA SER A 201 3.39 1.63 24.72
C SER A 201 3.47 1.86 23.21
N GLU A 202 3.80 0.83 22.43
CA GLU A 202 3.83 0.90 20.97
C GLU A 202 2.40 0.94 20.40
N ARG A 203 1.52 0.04 20.88
CA ARG A 203 0.10 0.08 20.51
C ARG A 203 -0.54 1.42 20.87
N THR A 204 -0.22 1.96 22.04
CA THR A 204 -0.67 3.29 22.46
C THR A 204 -0.25 4.37 21.47
N GLN A 205 1.03 4.43 21.08
CA GLN A 205 1.53 5.42 20.14
C GLN A 205 0.90 5.28 18.74
N LEU A 206 0.67 4.05 18.27
CA LEU A 206 -0.03 3.79 17.01
C LEU A 206 -1.47 4.32 17.03
N VAL A 207 -2.21 4.10 18.12
CA VAL A 207 -3.57 4.64 18.29
C VAL A 207 -3.55 6.17 18.39
N ASP A 208 -2.59 6.73 19.12
CA ASP A 208 -2.47 8.18 19.32
C ASP A 208 -2.18 8.90 18.00
N PHE A 209 -1.34 8.32 17.12
CA PHE A 209 -1.15 8.83 15.76
C PHE A 209 -2.49 8.93 15.01
N LEU A 210 -3.27 7.84 14.98
CA LEU A 210 -4.58 7.86 14.31
C LEU A 210 -5.54 8.87 14.92
N LEU A 211 -5.56 9.00 16.25
CA LEU A 211 -6.37 10.01 16.94
C LEU A 211 -5.98 11.43 16.51
N VAL A 212 -4.68 11.73 16.47
CA VAL A 212 -4.18 13.04 16.05
C VAL A 212 -4.54 13.29 14.60
N LEU A 213 -4.25 12.36 13.69
CA LEU A 213 -4.55 12.49 12.26
C LEU A 213 -6.06 12.71 12.02
N HIS A 214 -6.89 11.79 12.50
CA HIS A 214 -8.32 11.79 12.20
C HIS A 214 -9.10 12.94 12.85
N ARG A 215 -8.58 13.52 13.94
CA ARG A 215 -9.23 14.66 14.60
C ARG A 215 -8.82 16.01 14.02
N SER A 216 -7.54 16.17 13.68
CA SER A 216 -7.01 17.44 13.19
C SER A 216 -7.24 17.66 11.69
N ALA A 217 -7.35 16.60 10.90
CA ALA A 217 -7.48 16.66 9.44
C ALA A 217 -8.93 16.45 8.96
N ARG A 218 -9.86 17.29 9.41
CA ARG A 218 -11.31 17.21 9.06
C ARG A 218 -11.79 18.36 8.18
N ALA A 219 -10.99 19.39 7.99
CA ALA A 219 -11.40 20.58 7.27
C ALA A 219 -11.83 20.23 5.82
N PRO A 220 -13.00 20.68 5.37
CA PRO A 220 -13.53 20.36 4.04
C PRO A 220 -12.58 20.76 2.90
N GLU A 221 -11.78 21.80 3.10
CA GLU A 221 -10.82 22.35 2.15
C GLU A 221 -9.69 21.36 1.83
N LEU A 222 -9.45 20.40 2.71
CA LEU A 222 -8.47 19.33 2.52
C LEU A 222 -9.00 18.22 1.59
N ARG A 223 -10.31 18.13 1.32
CA ARG A 223 -10.90 17.04 0.52
C ARG A 223 -10.41 17.00 -0.93
N PRO A 224 -10.46 18.12 -1.72
CA PRO A 224 -10.06 18.06 -3.14
C PRO A 224 -8.60 17.64 -3.34
N PRO A 225 -7.62 18.19 -2.58
CA PRO A 225 -6.23 17.78 -2.71
C PRO A 225 -5.96 16.31 -2.36
N PHE A 226 -6.83 15.67 -1.58
CA PHE A 226 -6.71 14.28 -1.15
C PHE A 226 -7.85 13.39 -1.71
N ALA A 227 -8.37 13.70 -2.89
CA ALA A 227 -9.31 12.81 -3.56
C ALA A 227 -8.68 11.44 -3.87
N ASN A 228 -7.43 11.42 -4.30
CA ASN A 228 -6.57 10.26 -4.58
C ASN A 228 -7.31 9.14 -5.33
N ALA A 229 -8.12 9.52 -6.34
CA ALA A 229 -9.09 8.64 -6.97
C ALA A 229 -8.45 7.41 -7.64
N GLU A 230 -7.30 7.59 -8.29
CA GLU A 230 -6.59 6.51 -8.99
C GLU A 230 -6.04 5.47 -7.99
N MET A 231 -5.38 5.93 -6.90
CA MET A 231 -4.87 5.03 -5.87
C MET A 231 -6.01 4.34 -5.11
N ARG A 232 -7.12 5.03 -4.85
CA ARG A 232 -8.32 4.42 -4.25
C ARG A 232 -8.92 3.34 -5.17
N SER A 233 -8.98 3.61 -6.48
CA SER A 233 -9.47 2.64 -7.47
C SER A 233 -8.54 1.42 -7.55
N LEU A 234 -7.23 1.64 -7.57
CA LEU A 234 -6.22 0.56 -7.52
C LEU A 234 -6.39 -0.30 -6.26
N ASN A 235 -6.47 0.34 -5.10
CA ASN A 235 -6.68 -0.36 -3.83
C ASN A 235 -8.01 -1.11 -3.80
N HIS A 236 -9.09 -0.51 -4.28
CA HIS A 236 -10.39 -1.18 -4.34
C HIS A 236 -10.31 -2.48 -5.15
N GLU A 237 -9.69 -2.44 -6.32
CA GLU A 237 -9.51 -3.64 -7.16
C GLU A 237 -8.73 -4.72 -6.40
N HIS A 238 -7.60 -4.37 -5.80
CA HIS A 238 -6.70 -5.32 -5.15
C HIS A 238 -7.20 -5.82 -3.79
N ILE A 239 -8.06 -5.07 -3.12
CA ILE A 239 -8.56 -5.42 -1.77
C ILE A 239 -9.91 -6.11 -1.82
N PHE A 240 -10.87 -5.56 -2.59
CA PHE A 240 -12.27 -5.98 -2.52
C PHE A 240 -12.70 -6.84 -3.71
N ALA A 241 -12.11 -6.67 -4.90
CA ALA A 241 -12.56 -7.34 -6.11
C ALA A 241 -11.68 -8.54 -6.50
N LEU A 242 -10.39 -8.31 -6.75
CA LEU A 242 -9.47 -9.31 -7.29
C LEU A 242 -9.36 -10.58 -6.43
N PRO A 243 -9.23 -10.54 -5.09
CA PRO A 243 -9.09 -11.74 -4.28
C PRO A 243 -10.27 -12.71 -4.41
N LEU A 244 -11.48 -12.16 -4.65
CA LEU A 244 -12.72 -12.94 -4.76
C LEU A 244 -13.08 -13.32 -6.20
N ARG A 245 -12.34 -12.86 -7.20
CA ARG A 245 -12.54 -13.25 -8.60
C ARG A 245 -12.06 -14.68 -8.81
N PRO A 246 -12.86 -15.60 -9.39
CA PRO A 246 -12.51 -17.02 -9.53
C PRO A 246 -11.23 -17.23 -10.36
N ASP A 247 -11.05 -16.44 -11.42
CA ASP A 247 -9.99 -16.54 -12.42
C ASP A 247 -8.99 -15.35 -12.30
N ASN A 248 -8.56 -15.05 -11.10
CA ASN A 248 -7.68 -13.91 -10.84
C ASN A 248 -6.20 -14.14 -11.20
N GLY A 249 -5.84 -15.32 -11.71
CA GLY A 249 -4.49 -15.66 -12.15
C GLY A 249 -3.49 -15.95 -11.02
N LEU A 250 -3.94 -16.02 -9.76
CA LEU A 250 -3.09 -16.33 -8.61
C LEU A 250 -3.04 -17.85 -8.38
N ASP A 251 -1.85 -18.43 -8.47
CA ASP A 251 -1.61 -19.82 -8.03
C ASP A 251 -1.39 -19.86 -6.52
N LEU A 252 -2.50 -19.98 -5.79
CA LEU A 252 -2.48 -19.98 -4.33
C LEU A 252 -1.89 -21.27 -3.76
N ASP A 253 -1.99 -22.39 -4.49
CA ASP A 253 -1.45 -23.68 -4.06
C ASP A 253 0.07 -23.76 -4.22
N ALA A 254 0.66 -23.00 -5.14
CA ALA A 254 2.11 -22.80 -5.21
C ALA A 254 2.65 -22.04 -3.99
N ILE A 255 1.83 -21.16 -3.38
CA ILE A 255 2.21 -20.42 -2.16
C ILE A 255 2.02 -21.31 -0.91
N THR A 256 0.88 -21.98 -0.81
CA THR A 256 0.58 -22.90 0.29
C THR A 256 -0.37 -23.98 -0.23
N PRO A 257 0.05 -25.25 -0.30
CA PRO A 257 -0.80 -26.34 -0.77
C PRO A 257 -2.13 -26.41 0.00
N GLY A 258 -3.26 -26.43 -0.71
CA GLY A 258 -4.62 -26.41 -0.17
C GLY A 258 -5.23 -25.00 -0.02
N LEU A 259 -4.47 -23.93 -0.19
CA LEU A 259 -4.99 -22.55 -0.07
C LEU A 259 -5.97 -22.21 -1.18
N GLY A 260 -5.78 -22.75 -2.39
CA GLY A 260 -6.72 -22.58 -3.52
C GLY A 260 -8.11 -23.08 -3.21
N SER A 261 -8.23 -24.23 -2.51
CA SER A 261 -9.53 -24.77 -2.05
C SER A 261 -10.20 -23.84 -1.03
N LEU A 262 -9.45 -23.33 -0.04
CA LEU A 262 -9.99 -22.38 0.95
C LEU A 262 -10.47 -21.09 0.30
N ALA A 263 -9.73 -20.57 -0.66
CA ALA A 263 -10.12 -19.38 -1.42
C ALA A 263 -11.39 -19.63 -2.24
N SER A 264 -11.52 -20.81 -2.87
CA SER A 264 -12.73 -21.21 -3.60
C SER A 264 -13.97 -21.24 -2.70
N ASP A 265 -13.84 -21.76 -1.48
CA ASP A 265 -14.93 -21.79 -0.51
C ASP A 265 -15.41 -20.38 -0.11
N LEU A 266 -14.50 -19.40 -0.02
CA LEU A 266 -14.87 -18.01 0.21
C LEU A 266 -15.48 -17.34 -1.03
N ARG A 267 -14.94 -17.61 -2.21
CA ARG A 267 -15.42 -17.05 -3.50
C ARG A 267 -16.82 -17.50 -3.82
N THR A 268 -17.17 -18.75 -3.47
CA THR A 268 -18.51 -19.34 -3.67
C THR A 268 -19.52 -18.94 -2.59
N ASP A 269 -19.07 -18.35 -1.47
CA ASP A 269 -19.98 -17.81 -0.46
C ASP A 269 -20.58 -16.47 -0.92
N THR A 270 -21.79 -16.55 -1.47
CA THR A 270 -22.49 -15.39 -2.02
C THR A 270 -22.80 -14.31 -0.98
N ARG A 271 -22.99 -14.68 0.30
CA ARG A 271 -23.23 -13.72 1.37
C ARG A 271 -21.94 -12.97 1.69
N TYR A 272 -20.83 -13.70 1.83
CA TYR A 272 -19.51 -13.09 2.06
C TYR A 272 -19.13 -12.14 0.92
N SER A 273 -19.19 -12.60 -0.33
CA SER A 273 -18.83 -11.82 -1.50
C SER A 273 -19.70 -10.56 -1.65
N ARG A 274 -20.99 -10.63 -1.36
CA ARG A 274 -21.89 -9.48 -1.38
C ARG A 274 -21.54 -8.46 -0.29
N GLU A 275 -21.21 -8.89 0.92
CA GLU A 275 -20.80 -8.00 2.01
C GLU A 275 -19.48 -7.32 1.69
N VAL A 276 -18.50 -8.05 1.14
CA VAL A 276 -17.21 -7.46 0.70
C VAL A 276 -17.42 -6.44 -0.41
N ALA A 277 -18.27 -6.72 -1.40
CA ALA A 277 -18.59 -5.77 -2.46
C ALA A 277 -19.26 -4.49 -1.92
N ALA A 278 -20.17 -4.63 -0.95
CA ALA A 278 -20.81 -3.49 -0.29
C ALA A 278 -19.82 -2.63 0.49
N LEU A 279 -18.84 -3.25 1.16
CA LEU A 279 -17.74 -2.55 1.85
C LEU A 279 -16.83 -1.83 0.86
N GLY A 280 -16.53 -2.45 -0.29
CA GLY A 280 -15.77 -1.83 -1.37
C GLY A 280 -16.46 -0.61 -1.95
N ALA A 281 -17.78 -0.69 -2.20
CA ALA A 281 -18.58 0.46 -2.64
C ALA A 281 -18.53 1.60 -1.61
N ARG A 282 -18.62 1.27 -0.31
CA ARG A 282 -18.52 2.26 0.77
C ARG A 282 -17.11 2.89 0.85
N TYR A 283 -16.05 2.12 0.61
CA TYR A 283 -14.67 2.60 0.54
C TYR A 283 -14.47 3.61 -0.61
N LEU A 284 -15.08 3.37 -1.76
CA LEU A 284 -15.00 4.26 -2.93
C LEU A 284 -15.88 5.50 -2.83
N ASP A 285 -16.93 5.51 -2.01
CA ASP A 285 -17.88 6.61 -1.94
C ASP A 285 -17.24 7.85 -1.28
N PRO A 286 -17.01 8.94 -2.02
CA PRO A 286 -16.39 10.14 -1.45
C PRO A 286 -17.29 10.85 -0.43
N ALA A 287 -18.61 10.59 -0.45
CA ALA A 287 -19.55 11.15 0.52
C ALA A 287 -19.36 10.55 1.94
N GLN A 288 -18.77 9.36 2.05
CA GLN A 288 -18.48 8.72 3.32
C GLN A 288 -17.26 9.31 4.03
N GLY A 289 -16.38 10.02 3.31
CA GLY A 289 -15.15 10.56 3.87
C GLY A 289 -15.43 11.65 4.91
N VAL A 290 -14.92 11.46 6.13
CA VAL A 290 -15.11 12.41 7.26
C VAL A 290 -13.80 13.03 7.74
N CYS A 291 -12.65 12.43 7.42
CA CYS A 291 -11.32 12.92 7.77
C CYS A 291 -10.28 12.38 6.79
N LEU A 292 -9.10 12.98 6.81
CA LEU A 292 -7.94 12.41 6.14
C LEU A 292 -7.52 11.13 6.88
N ILE A 293 -7.39 10.03 6.16
CA ILE A 293 -6.88 8.74 6.65
C ILE A 293 -5.55 8.40 5.99
N HIS A 294 -4.77 7.53 6.62
CA HIS A 294 -3.49 7.05 6.07
C HIS A 294 -3.70 6.15 4.83
N GLY A 295 -4.72 5.30 4.88
CA GLY A 295 -5.15 4.47 3.75
C GLY A 295 -4.47 3.10 3.63
N ASP A 296 -3.23 2.93 4.13
CA ASP A 296 -2.51 1.65 4.22
C ASP A 296 -1.70 1.57 5.54
N TYR A 297 -2.43 1.62 6.67
CA TYR A 297 -1.86 1.72 8.02
C TYR A 297 -1.49 0.35 8.60
N PHE A 298 -0.43 -0.26 8.10
CA PHE A 298 0.00 -1.63 8.45
C PHE A 298 1.44 -1.64 8.99
N PRO A 299 1.93 -2.76 9.57
CA PRO A 299 3.26 -2.87 10.18
C PRO A 299 4.45 -2.45 9.30
N GLY A 300 4.35 -2.54 7.97
CA GLY A 300 5.36 -2.03 7.06
C GLY A 300 5.42 -0.50 6.96
N SER A 301 4.34 0.18 7.35
CA SER A 301 4.27 1.65 7.42
C SER A 301 4.59 2.20 8.81
N TRP A 302 4.88 1.34 9.79
CA TRP A 302 5.29 1.75 11.13
C TRP A 302 6.79 1.54 11.30
N LEU A 303 7.48 2.58 11.77
CA LEU A 303 8.91 2.49 12.07
C LEU A 303 9.15 2.74 13.56
N LYS A 304 10.02 1.95 14.15
CA LYS A 304 10.57 2.21 15.48
C LYS A 304 11.96 2.82 15.33
N ALA A 305 12.10 4.04 15.79
CA ALA A 305 13.36 4.75 15.80
C ALA A 305 13.44 5.65 17.04
N ARG A 306 14.63 5.84 17.60
CA ARG A 306 14.86 6.77 18.74
C ARG A 306 13.88 6.55 19.90
N GLY A 307 13.49 5.29 20.16
CA GLY A 307 12.54 4.91 21.22
C GLY A 307 11.07 5.30 20.98
N ARG A 308 10.71 5.69 19.75
CA ARG A 308 9.37 6.17 19.35
C ARG A 308 8.89 5.46 18.10
N ILE A 309 7.57 5.58 17.86
CA ILE A 309 6.94 5.15 16.61
C ILE A 309 6.90 6.33 15.64
N TYR A 310 7.28 6.08 14.41
CA TYR A 310 7.09 6.94 13.25
C TYR A 310 6.21 6.22 12.24
N VAL A 311 5.44 6.99 11.47
CA VAL A 311 4.57 6.48 10.41
C VAL A 311 5.04 7.03 9.08
N ILE A 312 5.13 6.17 8.08
CA ILE A 312 5.65 6.48 6.73
C ILE A 312 4.67 6.01 5.66
N ASP A 313 4.94 6.36 4.41
CA ASP A 313 4.23 5.92 3.21
C ASP A 313 2.74 6.32 3.14
N PRO A 314 2.38 7.60 3.38
CA PRO A 314 0.99 8.06 3.27
C PRO A 314 0.52 8.26 1.81
N GLU A 315 1.11 7.59 0.83
CA GLU A 315 0.76 7.71 -0.60
C GLU A 315 -0.67 7.24 -0.94
N PHE A 316 -1.24 6.38 -0.07
CA PHE A 316 -2.62 5.91 -0.17
C PHE A 316 -3.63 6.79 0.59
N CYS A 317 -3.19 7.90 1.19
CA CYS A 317 -4.06 8.74 2.00
C CYS A 317 -5.18 9.38 1.16
N PHE A 318 -6.36 9.50 1.77
CA PHE A 318 -7.51 10.18 1.17
C PHE A 318 -8.53 10.57 2.25
N PHE A 319 -9.54 11.37 1.89
CA PHE A 319 -10.67 11.64 2.78
C PHE A 319 -11.57 10.41 2.84
N GLY A 320 -11.50 9.69 3.97
CA GLY A 320 -12.15 8.41 4.16
C GLY A 320 -12.82 8.28 5.53
N LEU A 321 -13.10 7.03 5.89
CA LEU A 321 -13.63 6.61 7.18
C LEU A 321 -12.49 6.24 8.12
N PRO A 322 -12.40 6.80 9.33
CA PRO A 322 -11.37 6.42 10.31
C PRO A 322 -11.40 4.92 10.65
N GLU A 323 -12.56 4.29 10.52
CA GLU A 323 -12.73 2.85 10.68
C GLU A 323 -11.84 2.03 9.75
N TRP A 324 -11.44 2.58 8.58
CA TRP A 324 -10.55 1.90 7.65
C TRP A 324 -9.15 1.71 8.23
N ASP A 325 -8.49 2.77 8.70
CA ASP A 325 -7.16 2.68 9.30
C ASP A 325 -7.15 1.83 10.58
N LEU A 326 -8.18 1.99 11.42
CA LEU A 326 -8.36 1.17 12.62
C LEU A 326 -8.56 -0.30 12.28
N ALA A 327 -9.25 -0.60 11.19
CA ALA A 327 -9.47 -1.96 10.74
C ALA A 327 -8.19 -2.62 10.21
N ILE A 328 -7.38 -1.88 9.44
CA ILE A 328 -6.08 -2.37 8.99
C ILE A 328 -5.21 -2.69 10.22
N MET A 329 -5.08 -1.77 11.18
CA MET A 329 -4.34 -2.01 12.41
C MET A 329 -4.86 -3.26 13.14
N ALA A 330 -6.17 -3.37 13.37
CA ALA A 330 -6.77 -4.53 14.06
C ALA A 330 -6.55 -5.85 13.32
N ALA A 331 -6.66 -5.87 11.98
CA ALA A 331 -6.39 -7.03 11.15
C ALA A 331 -4.96 -7.54 11.33
N HIS A 332 -3.99 -6.63 11.32
CA HIS A 332 -2.58 -6.98 11.49
C HIS A 332 -2.26 -7.43 12.92
N LEU A 333 -2.94 -6.89 13.93
CA LEU A 333 -2.85 -7.39 15.31
C LEU A 333 -3.42 -8.82 15.42
N HIS A 334 -4.53 -9.14 14.75
CA HIS A 334 -5.04 -10.52 14.67
C HIS A 334 -4.06 -11.47 13.98
N MET A 335 -3.52 -11.07 12.83
CA MET A 335 -2.57 -11.89 12.06
C MET A 335 -1.28 -12.15 12.82
N SER A 336 -0.82 -11.22 13.64
CA SER A 336 0.37 -11.33 14.48
C SER A 336 0.12 -12.00 15.85
N GLY A 337 -1.10 -12.50 16.10
CA GLY A 337 -1.40 -13.30 17.29
C GLY A 337 -1.69 -12.50 18.56
N HIS A 338 -1.94 -11.20 18.48
CA HIS A 338 -2.40 -10.44 19.64
C HIS A 338 -3.76 -10.94 20.11
N SER A 339 -3.96 -10.95 21.42
CA SER A 339 -5.23 -11.37 22.01
C SER A 339 -6.36 -10.39 21.68
N GLN A 340 -7.60 -10.87 21.68
CA GLN A 340 -8.78 -10.04 21.49
C GLN A 340 -8.80 -8.86 22.48
N ALA A 341 -8.44 -9.11 23.75
CA ALA A 341 -8.38 -8.06 24.77
C ALA A 341 -7.38 -6.93 24.43
N GLN A 342 -6.23 -7.27 23.86
CA GLN A 342 -5.24 -6.26 23.44
C GLN A 342 -5.76 -5.42 22.26
N ILE A 343 -6.47 -6.05 21.33
CA ILE A 343 -7.09 -5.38 20.18
C ILE A 343 -8.23 -4.47 20.68
N ASP A 344 -9.10 -4.99 21.55
CA ASP A 344 -10.21 -4.22 22.12
C ASP A 344 -9.71 -3.01 22.91
N ASN A 345 -8.68 -3.17 23.75
CA ASN A 345 -8.05 -2.07 24.49
C ASN A 345 -7.54 -0.96 23.55
N SER A 346 -6.91 -1.35 22.42
CA SER A 346 -6.45 -0.38 21.43
C SER A 346 -7.60 0.40 20.79
N LEU A 347 -8.66 -0.32 20.43
CA LEU A 347 -9.85 0.29 19.85
C LEU A 347 -10.66 1.10 20.89
N ASP A 348 -10.72 0.68 22.17
CA ASP A 348 -11.37 1.41 23.26
C ASP A 348 -10.67 2.74 23.53
N ARG A 349 -9.32 2.74 23.57
CA ARG A 349 -8.53 3.97 23.67
C ARG A 349 -8.90 4.99 22.58
N TYR A 350 -9.08 4.53 21.34
CA TYR A 350 -9.54 5.42 20.27
C TYR A 350 -10.98 5.88 20.52
N GLY A 351 -11.87 4.95 20.88
CA GLY A 351 -13.30 5.20 21.13
C GLY A 351 -13.59 6.16 22.28
N GLU A 352 -12.74 6.24 23.30
CA GLU A 352 -12.82 7.22 24.38
C GLU A 352 -12.71 8.67 23.87
N SER A 353 -12.03 8.87 22.75
CA SER A 353 -11.75 10.19 22.20
C SER A 353 -12.54 10.52 20.93
N ALA A 354 -13.02 9.52 20.20
CA ALA A 354 -13.75 9.71 18.95
C ALA A 354 -14.72 8.53 18.68
N ALA A 355 -15.97 8.85 18.39
CA ALA A 355 -16.98 7.83 18.06
C ALA A 355 -16.64 7.11 16.75
N VAL A 356 -16.71 5.78 16.77
CA VAL A 356 -16.48 4.90 15.60
C VAL A 356 -17.46 3.74 15.58
N ASP A 357 -17.78 3.25 14.39
CA ASP A 357 -18.58 2.05 14.20
C ASP A 357 -17.70 0.78 14.35
N ARG A 358 -17.71 0.19 15.55
CA ARG A 358 -16.99 -1.05 15.87
C ARG A 358 -17.31 -2.20 14.92
N ARG A 359 -18.55 -2.31 14.48
CA ARG A 359 -18.96 -3.34 13.55
C ARG A 359 -18.35 -3.15 12.17
N LEU A 360 -18.25 -1.89 11.74
CA LEU A 360 -17.60 -1.55 10.47
C LEU A 360 -16.10 -1.81 10.54
N ILE A 361 -15.42 -1.48 11.65
CA ILE A 361 -14.01 -1.83 11.88
C ILE A 361 -13.81 -3.35 11.74
N GLN A 362 -14.64 -4.16 12.41
CA GLN A 362 -14.57 -5.61 12.30
C GLN A 362 -14.72 -6.11 10.85
N LYS A 363 -15.70 -5.57 10.12
CA LYS A 363 -15.94 -5.96 8.73
C LYS A 363 -14.75 -5.63 7.83
N PHE A 364 -14.21 -4.42 7.90
CA PHE A 364 -13.03 -4.03 7.14
C PHE A 364 -11.80 -4.83 7.55
N ALA A 365 -11.62 -5.12 8.84
CA ALA A 365 -10.53 -5.99 9.30
C ALA A 365 -10.62 -7.41 8.72
N GLY A 366 -11.83 -7.97 8.61
CA GLY A 366 -12.04 -9.23 7.93
C GLY A 366 -11.62 -9.20 6.45
N VAL A 367 -11.93 -8.11 5.74
CA VAL A 367 -11.51 -7.92 4.34
C VAL A 367 -9.99 -7.81 4.24
N GLU A 368 -9.34 -7.07 5.14
CA GLU A 368 -7.88 -6.93 5.16
C GLU A 368 -7.19 -8.29 5.39
N ILE A 369 -7.67 -9.09 6.34
CA ILE A 369 -7.17 -10.45 6.57
C ILE A 369 -7.29 -11.29 5.28
N MET A 370 -8.45 -11.26 4.64
CA MET A 370 -8.70 -12.02 3.40
C MET A 370 -7.71 -11.61 2.30
N ARG A 371 -7.57 -10.30 2.01
CA ARG A 371 -6.69 -9.83 0.93
C ARG A 371 -5.22 -10.17 1.16
N ARG A 372 -4.78 -10.19 2.44
CA ARG A 372 -3.38 -10.52 2.81
C ARG A 372 -3.08 -12.02 2.72
N LEU A 373 -4.09 -12.87 2.62
CA LEU A 373 -3.92 -14.32 2.52
C LEU A 373 -4.17 -14.87 1.11
N ILE A 374 -5.14 -14.31 0.39
CA ILE A 374 -5.54 -14.81 -0.94
C ILE A 374 -5.54 -13.73 -2.05
N GLY A 375 -5.04 -12.52 -1.76
CA GLY A 375 -4.84 -11.44 -2.74
C GLY A 375 -3.41 -11.39 -3.28
N VAL A 376 -3.12 -10.38 -4.11
CA VAL A 376 -1.78 -10.16 -4.69
C VAL A 376 -0.76 -9.70 -3.64
N ALA A 377 -1.17 -8.80 -2.75
CA ALA A 377 -0.30 -8.22 -1.73
C ALA A 377 -0.25 -9.09 -0.46
N GLN A 378 0.16 -10.35 -0.61
CA GLN A 378 0.31 -11.25 0.52
C GLN A 378 1.45 -10.80 1.43
N LEU A 379 1.29 -11.09 2.72
CA LEU A 379 2.37 -10.86 3.68
C LEU A 379 3.50 -11.87 3.44
N PRO A 380 4.76 -11.45 3.62
CA PRO A 380 5.92 -12.34 3.56
C PRO A 380 6.01 -13.19 4.84
N VAL A 381 4.98 -14.01 5.10
CA VAL A 381 4.87 -14.82 6.32
C VAL A 381 4.75 -16.29 5.97
N ASP A 382 5.48 -17.10 6.70
CA ASP A 382 5.42 -18.55 6.59
C ASP A 382 4.28 -19.10 7.48
N PHE A 383 3.05 -18.72 7.14
CA PHE A 383 1.87 -19.32 7.75
C PHE A 383 1.54 -20.63 7.04
N GLY A 384 1.58 -21.74 7.78
CA GLY A 384 1.04 -23.00 7.30
C GLY A 384 -0.47 -22.94 7.02
N LEU A 385 -0.99 -23.94 6.30
CA LEU A 385 -2.39 -24.01 5.88
C LEU A 385 -3.36 -23.89 7.08
N GLU A 386 -3.03 -24.51 8.21
CA GLU A 386 -3.86 -24.46 9.42
C GLU A 386 -4.08 -23.02 9.89
N ARG A 387 -2.98 -22.25 10.04
CA ARG A 387 -3.07 -20.85 10.45
C ARG A 387 -3.82 -20.00 9.44
N LYS A 388 -3.58 -20.21 8.14
CA LYS A 388 -4.34 -19.52 7.08
C LYS A 388 -5.83 -19.87 7.13
N THR A 389 -6.18 -21.12 7.43
CA THR A 389 -7.57 -21.56 7.62
C THR A 389 -8.23 -20.82 8.79
N GLU A 390 -7.57 -20.77 9.95
CA GLU A 390 -8.08 -20.03 11.11
C GLU A 390 -8.34 -18.56 10.79
N LEU A 391 -7.40 -17.89 10.12
CA LEU A 391 -7.50 -16.49 9.77
C LEU A 391 -8.58 -16.23 8.71
N LEU A 392 -8.78 -17.13 7.71
CA LEU A 392 -9.87 -16.99 6.75
C LEU A 392 -11.24 -17.27 7.41
N CYS A 393 -11.31 -18.19 8.39
CA CYS A 393 -12.50 -18.37 9.22
C CYS A 393 -12.81 -17.12 10.05
N LEU A 394 -11.78 -16.50 10.63
CA LEU A 394 -11.93 -15.23 11.35
C LEU A 394 -12.41 -14.13 10.41
N SER A 395 -11.80 -13.98 9.23
CA SER A 395 -12.24 -13.03 8.20
C SER A 395 -13.74 -13.18 7.91
N LYS A 396 -14.20 -14.40 7.66
CA LYS A 396 -15.61 -14.68 7.41
C LYS A 396 -16.50 -14.29 8.61
N THR A 397 -16.09 -14.63 9.82
CA THR A 397 -16.81 -14.27 11.05
C THR A 397 -16.91 -12.74 11.21
N LEU A 398 -15.82 -12.04 10.96
CA LEU A 398 -15.78 -10.58 11.06
C LEU A 398 -16.64 -9.90 9.99
N VAL A 399 -16.67 -10.40 8.77
CA VAL A 399 -17.45 -9.80 7.67
C VAL A 399 -18.94 -10.07 7.84
N VAL A 400 -19.35 -11.35 7.99
CA VAL A 400 -20.77 -11.75 7.96
C VAL A 400 -21.41 -11.96 9.32
N GLY A 401 -20.62 -12.07 10.40
CA GLY A 401 -21.14 -12.20 11.77
C GLY A 401 -21.57 -13.61 12.17
N GLU A 402 -21.17 -14.64 11.43
CA GLU A 402 -21.52 -16.03 11.72
C GLU A 402 -20.28 -16.87 12.01
N GLN A 403 -20.42 -17.88 12.87
CA GLN A 403 -19.37 -18.90 13.01
C GLN A 403 -19.23 -19.65 11.68
N SER A 404 -18.03 -19.63 11.14
CA SER A 404 -17.71 -20.15 9.82
C SER A 404 -17.92 -21.67 9.75
N ALA A 405 -18.67 -22.12 8.74
CA ALA A 405 -18.75 -23.52 8.37
C ALA A 405 -17.39 -24.10 7.89
N LEU A 406 -16.42 -23.25 7.55
CA LEU A 406 -15.05 -23.64 7.19
C LEU A 406 -14.36 -24.42 8.32
N LYS A 407 -14.57 -24.05 9.59
CA LYS A 407 -14.02 -24.80 10.72
C LYS A 407 -14.49 -26.27 10.76
N ARG A 408 -15.72 -26.55 10.33
CA ARG A 408 -16.27 -27.93 10.38
C ARG A 408 -15.68 -28.84 9.31
N ARG A 409 -15.08 -28.32 8.26
CA ARG A 409 -14.56 -29.08 7.12
C ARG A 409 -13.10 -29.52 7.29
N PHE A 410 -12.35 -28.83 8.13
CA PHE A 410 -10.90 -29.03 8.33
C PHE A 410 -10.51 -29.44 9.76
N LEU A 411 -11.48 -29.51 10.68
CA LEU A 411 -11.28 -29.98 12.07
C LEU A 411 -11.87 -31.35 12.34
N CYS A 412 -12.30 -32.10 11.31
CA CYS A 412 -12.71 -33.50 11.40
C CYS A 412 -11.63 -34.45 10.92
#